data_3b0a3040186fe08b37dd244fa60ac249
#
_entry.id   3b0a3040186fe08b37dd244fa60ac249
#
_cell.length_a   1.000
_cell.length_b   1.000
_cell.length_c   1.000
_cell.angle_alpha   90.00
_cell.angle_beta   90.00
_cell.angle_gamma   90.00
#
_symmetry.space_group_name_H-M   'P 1'
#
loop_
_entity.id
_entity.type
_entity.pdbx_description
1 polymer ?
#
loop_
_entity_poly.entity_id
_entity_poly.type
_entity_poly.pdbx_seq_one_letter_code
_entity_poly.pdbx_strand_id
1 'polypeptide(L)'
;MIKRGFGRIVAIASIVGLRASPNVSPYTTAKHAMLGLVRSIAVETAGTGVTVNAVCPGFVDTDLIRGPVDQMVQRGMSKDEALSRFTSRVPVGRLVTPQEVAEAVLYFCSPAAGAATGATLVIGADGA
;
A
#
# COMPACT_ATOMS: atom_id res chain seq x y z
N MET A 1 19.81 3.21 -13.20
CA MET A 1 18.58 3.23 -13.99
C MET A 1 18.65 4.29 -15.09
N ILE A 2 18.83 5.56 -14.79
CA ILE A 2 18.82 6.68 -15.77
C ILE A 2 19.79 6.42 -16.94
N LYS A 3 21.07 6.11 -16.66
CA LYS A 3 22.07 5.82 -17.72
C LYS A 3 21.69 4.67 -18.67
N ARG A 4 20.79 3.76 -18.26
CA ARG A 4 20.31 2.64 -19.09
C ARG A 4 19.01 2.95 -19.84
N GLY A 5 18.41 4.12 -19.60
CA GLY A 5 17.09 4.48 -20.15
C GLY A 5 15.94 3.59 -19.67
N PHE A 6 16.12 2.87 -18.56
CA PHE A 6 15.11 1.95 -18.01
C PHE A 6 15.25 1.80 -16.49
N GLY A 7 14.12 1.88 -15.79
CA GLY A 7 14.00 1.58 -14.37
C GLY A 7 12.57 1.55 -13.90
N ARG A 8 12.32 0.78 -12.86
CA ARG A 8 11.03 0.69 -12.17
C ARG A 8 11.30 0.78 -10.67
N ILE A 9 10.71 1.77 -10.01
CA ILE A 9 10.73 1.95 -8.57
C ILE A 9 9.29 1.88 -8.09
N VAL A 10 9.01 0.95 -7.18
CA VAL A 10 7.67 0.79 -6.61
C VAL A 10 7.77 0.81 -5.10
N ALA A 11 7.17 1.82 -4.48
CA ALA A 11 7.11 1.94 -3.03
C ALA A 11 5.83 1.25 -2.49
N ILE A 12 5.97 0.42 -1.47
CA ILE A 12 4.81 -0.11 -0.74
C ILE A 12 4.49 0.86 0.39
N ALA A 13 3.55 1.78 0.11
CA ALA A 13 3.07 2.75 1.07
C ALA A 13 1.95 2.16 1.97
N SER A 14 0.82 2.77 2.04
CA SER A 14 -0.40 2.33 2.75
C SER A 14 -1.53 3.30 2.45
N ILE A 15 -2.77 2.89 2.67
CA ILE A 15 -3.93 3.79 2.68
C ILE A 15 -3.79 4.93 3.70
N VAL A 16 -3.08 4.71 4.82
CA VAL A 16 -2.81 5.78 5.79
C VAL A 16 -1.78 6.80 5.30
N GLY A 17 -1.15 6.58 4.14
CA GLY A 17 -0.39 7.61 3.42
C GLY A 17 -1.29 8.57 2.62
N LEU A 18 -2.55 8.24 2.45
CA LEU A 18 -3.55 9.03 1.72
C LEU A 18 -4.55 9.72 2.65
N ARG A 19 -4.79 9.13 3.83
CA ARG A 19 -5.72 9.65 4.84
C ARG A 19 -5.21 9.37 6.25
N ALA A 20 -5.67 10.18 7.20
CA ALA A 20 -5.32 9.98 8.62
C ALA A 20 -6.02 8.75 9.22
N SER A 21 -5.38 8.15 10.21
CA SER A 21 -5.98 7.12 11.07
C SER A 21 -5.63 7.42 12.54
N PRO A 22 -6.54 7.21 13.48
CA PRO A 22 -6.27 7.47 14.89
C PRO A 22 -5.21 6.51 15.46
N ASN A 23 -4.44 7.01 16.45
CA ASN A 23 -3.45 6.24 17.22
C ASN A 23 -2.24 5.70 16.42
N VAL A 24 -2.01 6.19 15.18
CA VAL A 24 -0.89 5.78 14.32
C VAL A 24 -0.21 6.98 13.65
N SER A 25 -0.14 8.13 14.32
CA SER A 25 0.40 9.36 13.75
C SER A 25 1.84 9.24 13.21
N PRO A 26 2.79 8.58 13.87
CA PRO A 26 4.13 8.41 13.29
C PRO A 26 4.11 7.59 12.01
N TYR A 27 3.32 6.53 11.96
CA TYR A 27 3.16 5.69 10.76
C TYR A 27 2.47 6.44 9.63
N THR A 28 1.40 7.18 9.95
CA THR A 28 0.70 8.07 9.00
C THR A 28 1.67 9.08 8.39
N THR A 29 2.45 9.78 9.21
CA THR A 29 3.45 10.75 8.75
C THR A 29 4.47 10.09 7.82
N ALA A 30 5.03 8.95 8.20
CA ALA A 30 6.02 8.23 7.38
C ALA A 30 5.44 7.82 6.02
N LYS A 31 4.18 7.34 5.97
CA LYS A 31 3.55 6.89 4.73
C LYS A 31 3.12 8.05 3.84
N HIS A 32 2.73 9.20 4.39
CA HIS A 32 2.53 10.44 3.63
C HIS A 32 3.85 10.95 3.03
N ALA A 33 4.93 10.97 3.82
CA ALA A 33 6.25 11.35 3.33
C ALA A 33 6.73 10.45 2.19
N MET A 34 6.47 9.13 2.27
CA MET A 34 6.80 8.19 1.20
C MET A 34 6.08 8.52 -0.11
N LEU A 35 4.80 8.89 -0.07
CA LEU A 35 4.06 9.30 -1.26
C LEU A 35 4.57 10.62 -1.84
N GLY A 36 4.95 11.57 -0.98
CA GLY A 36 5.63 12.80 -1.38
C GLY A 36 6.94 12.51 -2.13
N LEU A 37 7.76 11.61 -1.58
CA LEU A 37 9.02 11.18 -2.19
C LEU A 37 8.79 10.50 -3.56
N VAL A 38 7.82 9.60 -3.66
CA VAL A 38 7.45 8.94 -4.94
C VAL A 38 7.12 9.98 -6.02
N ARG A 39 6.29 10.95 -5.69
CA ARG A 39 5.87 12.01 -6.63
C ARG A 39 7.05 12.91 -7.02
N SER A 40 7.91 13.26 -6.08
CA SER A 40 9.09 14.10 -6.33
C SER A 40 10.07 13.39 -7.28
N ILE A 41 10.44 12.13 -6.98
CA ILE A 41 11.37 11.38 -7.82
C ILE A 41 10.75 11.11 -9.20
N ALA A 42 9.43 10.89 -9.30
CA ALA A 42 8.75 10.71 -10.58
C ALA A 42 8.92 11.93 -11.50
N VAL A 43 8.83 13.14 -10.95
CA VAL A 43 9.07 14.39 -11.68
C VAL A 43 10.56 14.53 -12.07
N GLU A 44 11.47 14.24 -11.14
CA GLU A 44 12.92 14.32 -11.35
C GLU A 44 13.42 13.34 -12.42
N THR A 45 12.74 12.19 -12.59
CA THR A 45 13.11 11.15 -13.57
C THR A 45 12.28 11.20 -14.85
N ALA A 46 11.45 12.22 -15.04
CA ALA A 46 10.63 12.35 -16.23
C ALA A 46 11.48 12.33 -17.52
N GLY A 47 11.04 11.59 -18.53
CA GLY A 47 11.76 11.46 -19.81
C GLY A 47 12.99 10.57 -19.80
N THR A 48 13.39 9.99 -18.66
CA THR A 48 14.60 9.15 -18.55
C THR A 48 14.34 7.66 -18.78
N GLY A 49 13.09 7.24 -18.99
CA GLY A 49 12.69 5.83 -19.06
C GLY A 49 12.55 5.15 -17.68
N VAL A 50 12.75 5.89 -16.58
CA VAL A 50 12.51 5.43 -15.21
C VAL A 50 11.11 5.85 -14.76
N THR A 51 10.34 4.91 -14.20
CA THR A 51 9.05 5.21 -13.57
C THR A 51 9.10 4.96 -12.07
N VAL A 52 8.36 5.76 -11.31
CA VAL A 52 8.33 5.72 -9.84
C VAL A 52 6.89 5.76 -9.38
N ASN A 53 6.40 4.70 -8.75
CA ASN A 53 4.99 4.55 -8.37
C ASN A 53 4.85 4.03 -6.93
N ALA A 54 3.66 4.09 -6.40
CA ALA A 54 3.32 3.56 -5.09
C ALA A 54 2.15 2.58 -5.14
N VAL A 55 2.22 1.52 -4.36
CA VAL A 55 1.08 0.67 -4.00
C VAL A 55 0.67 1.01 -2.58
N CYS A 56 -0.61 1.25 -2.36
CA CYS A 56 -1.21 1.61 -1.07
C CYS A 56 -2.19 0.53 -0.63
N PRO A 57 -1.73 -0.53 0.03
CA PRO A 57 -2.63 -1.55 0.56
C PRO A 57 -3.46 -1.03 1.72
N GLY A 58 -4.68 -1.57 1.86
CA GLY A 58 -5.47 -1.54 3.08
C GLY A 58 -4.98 -2.58 4.10
N PHE A 59 -5.91 -3.34 4.68
CA PHE A 59 -5.57 -4.39 5.64
C PHE A 59 -5.15 -5.67 4.92
N VAL A 60 -3.85 -6.01 5.02
CA VAL A 60 -3.25 -7.20 4.42
C VAL A 60 -3.13 -8.32 5.45
N ASP A 61 -3.44 -9.55 5.07
CA ASP A 61 -3.31 -10.75 5.91
C ASP A 61 -1.83 -11.09 6.18
N THR A 62 -1.28 -10.40 7.16
CA THR A 62 0.10 -10.53 7.64
C THR A 62 0.13 -10.50 9.17
N ASP A 63 1.26 -10.78 9.77
CA ASP A 63 1.44 -10.74 11.23
C ASP A 63 1.11 -9.37 11.84
N LEU A 64 1.20 -8.30 11.04
CA LEU A 64 0.80 -6.95 11.45
C LEU A 64 -0.70 -6.87 11.81
N ILE A 65 -1.54 -7.70 11.18
CA ILE A 65 -2.98 -7.79 11.46
C ILE A 65 -3.28 -9.00 12.35
N ARG A 66 -2.62 -10.13 12.11
CA ARG A 66 -2.82 -11.36 12.91
C ARG A 66 -2.49 -11.15 14.37
N GLY A 67 -1.39 -10.47 14.69
CA GLY A 67 -0.99 -10.19 16.07
C GLY A 67 -2.07 -9.45 16.88
N PRO A 68 -2.59 -8.29 16.44
CA PRO A 68 -3.73 -7.64 17.08
C PRO A 68 -4.99 -8.50 17.18
N VAL A 69 -5.32 -9.30 16.16
CA VAL A 69 -6.45 -10.23 16.20
C VAL A 69 -6.26 -11.26 17.31
N ASP A 70 -5.09 -11.89 17.39
CA ASP A 70 -4.78 -12.88 18.42
C ASP A 70 -4.84 -12.28 19.83
N GLN A 71 -4.38 -11.04 20.02
CA GLN A 71 -4.50 -10.34 21.29
C GLN A 71 -5.97 -10.07 21.69
N MET A 72 -6.84 -9.74 20.73
CA MET A 72 -8.26 -9.58 20.99
C MET A 72 -8.91 -10.90 21.40
N VAL A 73 -8.54 -12.00 20.74
CA VAL A 73 -9.02 -13.34 21.08
C VAL A 73 -8.57 -13.76 22.49
N GLN A 74 -7.32 -13.50 22.85
CA GLN A 74 -6.80 -13.77 24.21
C GLN A 74 -7.55 -12.97 25.29
N ARG A 75 -8.12 -11.82 24.93
CA ARG A 75 -8.95 -10.99 25.83
C ARG A 75 -10.44 -11.39 25.85
N GLY A 76 -10.79 -12.51 25.22
CA GLY A 76 -12.15 -13.09 25.25
C GLY A 76 -13.05 -12.72 24.07
N MET A 77 -12.53 -12.01 23.05
CA MET A 77 -13.30 -11.75 21.82
C MET A 77 -13.31 -13.01 20.94
N SER A 78 -14.41 -13.26 20.21
CA SER A 78 -14.40 -14.31 19.21
C SER A 78 -13.48 -13.92 18.04
N LYS A 79 -12.91 -14.92 17.35
CA LYS A 79 -12.02 -14.69 16.21
C LYS A 79 -12.72 -13.92 15.09
N ASP A 80 -13.99 -14.25 14.83
CA ASP A 80 -14.79 -13.61 13.79
C ASP A 80 -15.06 -12.13 14.10
N GLU A 81 -15.36 -11.81 15.36
CA GLU A 81 -15.50 -10.41 15.80
C GLU A 81 -14.18 -9.64 15.67
N ALA A 82 -13.07 -10.25 16.10
CA ALA A 82 -11.76 -9.62 16.00
C ALA A 82 -11.38 -9.33 14.54
N LEU A 83 -11.61 -10.28 13.63
CA LEU A 83 -11.39 -10.11 12.19
C LEU A 83 -12.32 -9.07 11.58
N SER A 84 -13.60 -9.05 11.98
CA SER A 84 -14.59 -8.13 11.43
C SER A 84 -14.23 -6.66 11.66
N ARG A 85 -13.46 -6.33 12.73
CA ARG A 85 -12.96 -4.98 13.00
C ARG A 85 -12.03 -4.44 11.90
N PHE A 86 -11.39 -5.33 11.16
CA PHE A 86 -10.54 -4.99 10.02
C PHE A 86 -11.31 -5.13 8.71
N THR A 87 -11.99 -6.26 8.49
CA THR A 87 -12.62 -6.58 7.21
C THR A 87 -13.84 -5.71 6.89
N SER A 88 -14.58 -5.23 7.90
CA SER A 88 -15.72 -4.32 7.71
C SER A 88 -15.34 -2.98 7.06
N ARG A 89 -14.06 -2.63 7.07
CA ARG A 89 -13.51 -1.42 6.43
C ARG A 89 -12.89 -1.70 5.05
N VAL A 90 -12.95 -2.93 4.61
CA VAL A 90 -12.40 -3.36 3.32
C VAL A 90 -13.55 -3.62 2.36
N PRO A 91 -13.71 -2.87 1.25
CA PRO A 91 -14.86 -3.00 0.35
C PRO A 91 -15.09 -4.41 -0.20
N VAL A 92 -14.01 -5.20 -0.34
CA VAL A 92 -14.11 -6.60 -0.79
C VAL A 92 -14.49 -7.58 0.35
N GLY A 93 -14.75 -7.08 1.56
CA GLY A 93 -15.26 -7.87 2.71
C GLY A 93 -14.27 -8.87 3.33
N ARG A 94 -13.00 -8.83 2.96
CA ARG A 94 -11.93 -9.69 3.50
C ARG A 94 -10.60 -8.96 3.55
N LEU A 95 -9.64 -9.52 4.28
CA LEU A 95 -8.25 -9.03 4.20
C LEU A 95 -7.69 -9.23 2.79
N VAL A 96 -6.83 -8.32 2.36
CA VAL A 96 -6.05 -8.43 1.13
C VAL A 96 -4.96 -9.49 1.35
N THR A 97 -4.68 -10.30 0.36
CA THR A 97 -3.56 -11.24 0.44
C THR A 97 -2.24 -10.57 0.07
N PRO A 98 -1.10 -11.01 0.62
CA PRO A 98 0.22 -10.53 0.18
C PRO A 98 0.44 -10.70 -1.33
N GLN A 99 -0.13 -11.74 -1.94
CA GLN A 99 -0.06 -12.01 -3.37
C GLN A 99 -0.76 -10.93 -4.19
N GLU A 100 -1.93 -10.46 -3.76
CA GLU A 100 -2.64 -9.37 -4.44
C GLU A 100 -1.83 -8.06 -4.42
N VAL A 101 -1.10 -7.81 -3.33
CA VAL A 101 -0.18 -6.67 -3.27
C VAL A 101 1.01 -6.87 -4.22
N ALA A 102 1.56 -8.10 -4.27
CA ALA A 102 2.67 -8.43 -5.16
C ALA A 102 2.28 -8.28 -6.65
N GLU A 103 1.08 -8.70 -7.04
CA GLU A 103 0.58 -8.52 -8.41
C GLU A 103 0.47 -7.03 -8.80
N ALA A 104 0.07 -6.17 -7.88
CA ALA A 104 0.05 -4.73 -8.10
C ALA A 104 1.47 -4.15 -8.30
N VAL A 105 2.46 -4.67 -7.56
CA VAL A 105 3.86 -4.31 -7.75
C VAL A 105 4.36 -4.80 -9.12
N LEU A 106 4.05 -6.04 -9.49
CA LEU A 106 4.42 -6.63 -10.79
C LEU A 106 3.81 -5.84 -11.95
N TYR A 107 2.57 -5.36 -11.83
CA TYR A 107 1.97 -4.48 -12.82
C TYR A 107 2.85 -3.25 -13.06
N PHE A 108 3.25 -2.51 -12.01
CA PHE A 108 4.11 -1.35 -12.16
C PHE A 108 5.52 -1.68 -12.68
N CYS A 109 5.99 -2.91 -12.48
CA CYS A 109 7.26 -3.38 -13.02
C CYS A 109 7.16 -3.79 -14.49
N SER A 110 5.96 -4.02 -15.02
CA SER A 110 5.72 -4.51 -16.37
C SER A 110 5.86 -3.42 -17.44
N PRO A 111 6.07 -3.79 -18.72
CA PRO A 111 6.02 -2.85 -19.84
C PRO A 111 4.65 -2.14 -19.96
N ALA A 112 3.56 -2.79 -19.58
CA ALA A 112 2.20 -2.23 -19.64
C ALA A 112 2.04 -0.96 -18.82
N ALA A 113 2.82 -0.81 -17.74
CA ALA A 113 2.83 0.38 -16.89
C ALA A 113 3.88 1.44 -17.31
N GLY A 114 4.41 1.35 -18.54
CA GLY A 114 5.49 2.23 -19.01
C GLY A 114 5.15 3.73 -19.01
N ALA A 115 3.88 4.08 -19.10
CA ALA A 115 3.39 5.46 -19.04
C ALA A 115 2.96 5.89 -17.62
N ALA A 116 2.94 4.98 -16.65
CA ALA A 116 2.56 5.29 -15.27
C ALA A 116 3.80 5.71 -14.48
N THR A 117 3.86 6.97 -14.04
CA THR A 117 4.86 7.47 -13.10
C THR A 117 4.21 8.48 -12.17
N GLY A 118 4.61 8.53 -10.91
CA GLY A 118 3.97 9.31 -9.85
C GLY A 118 2.59 8.79 -9.42
N ALA A 119 2.18 7.64 -9.94
CA ALA A 119 0.88 7.04 -9.69
C ALA A 119 0.81 6.36 -8.32
N THR A 120 -0.40 6.28 -7.80
CA THR A 120 -0.72 5.56 -6.56
C THR A 120 -1.85 4.56 -6.86
N LEU A 121 -1.60 3.28 -6.59
CA LEU A 121 -2.58 2.21 -6.73
C LEU A 121 -3.05 1.76 -5.36
N VAL A 122 -4.34 1.92 -5.10
CA VAL A 122 -4.97 1.49 -3.84
C VAL A 122 -5.48 0.05 -3.98
N ILE A 123 -5.21 -0.80 -2.98
CA ILE A 123 -5.61 -2.21 -2.96
C ILE A 123 -6.41 -2.49 -1.69
N GLY A 124 -7.64 -2.98 -1.84
CA GLY A 124 -8.46 -3.43 -0.72
C GLY A 124 -8.86 -2.32 0.25
N ALA A 125 -9.08 -1.13 -0.26
CA ALA A 125 -9.67 -0.03 0.50
C ALA A 125 -10.57 0.80 -0.40
N ASP A 126 -11.53 1.50 0.21
CA ASP A 126 -12.24 2.58 -0.45
C ASP A 126 -11.21 3.63 -0.91
N GLY A 127 -11.37 4.09 -2.14
CA GLY A 127 -10.55 5.18 -2.66
C GLY A 127 -10.57 6.37 -1.69
N ALA A 128 -9.42 6.93 -1.42
CA ALA A 128 -9.30 8.12 -0.59
C ALA A 128 -9.88 9.33 -1.28
#